data_69e0b5b44f59d6ddd3e8d4a4d89d0c60
#
_entry.id   69e0b5b44f59d6ddd3e8d4a4d89d0c60
#
_cell.length_a   1.000
_cell.length_b   1.000
_cell.length_c   1.000
_cell.angle_alpha   90.00
_cell.angle_beta   90.00
_cell.angle_gamma   90.00
#
_symmetry.space_group_name_H-M   'P 1'
#
loop_
_entity.id
_entity.type
_entity.pdbx_description
1 polymer ?
#
loop_
_entity_poly.entity_id
_entity_poly.type
_entity_poly.pdbx_seq_one_letter_code
_entity_poly.pdbx_strand_id
1 'polypeptide(L)'
;MTELAVILVSTVLVNNFVLVPLDLEYLRTIAFILVIAASVQFTEIMVRRMSPLLHQVLGIYIPLIATNCAVLGVALLNVQQAKGFVQSLFFGFGAAAGFALVLVLFAAIRERLEAADIPAPFRGAAIALMTAGIMSLAFMGFAGMARP
;
A
#
# COMPACT_ATOMS: atom_id res chain seq x y z
N MET A 1 2.81 -9.72 -17.62
CA MET A 1 2.33 -8.63 -18.48
C MET A 1 0.83 -8.73 -18.76
N THR A 2 0.29 -9.92 -19.00
CA THR A 2 -1.15 -10.15 -19.18
C THR A 2 -2.01 -9.74 -17.98
N GLU A 3 -1.55 -9.98 -16.76
CA GLU A 3 -2.23 -9.63 -15.51
C GLU A 3 -2.43 -8.11 -15.38
N LEU A 4 -1.38 -7.34 -15.63
CA LEU A 4 -1.43 -5.89 -15.56
C LEU A 4 -2.38 -5.31 -16.62
N ALA A 5 -2.40 -5.91 -17.81
CA ALA A 5 -3.31 -5.53 -18.89
C ALA A 5 -4.77 -5.85 -18.50
N VAL A 6 -5.04 -7.00 -17.90
CA VAL A 6 -6.38 -7.38 -17.43
C VAL A 6 -6.87 -6.43 -16.34
N ILE A 7 -6.01 -6.08 -15.38
CA ILE A 7 -6.35 -5.10 -14.33
C ILE A 7 -6.64 -3.73 -14.93
N LEU A 8 -5.79 -3.23 -15.82
CA LEU A 8 -5.99 -1.94 -16.47
C LEU A 8 -7.26 -1.93 -17.31
N VAL A 9 -7.49 -2.96 -18.12
CA VAL A 9 -8.68 -3.06 -18.99
C VAL A 9 -9.94 -3.17 -18.14
N SER A 10 -9.97 -4.02 -17.11
CA SER A 10 -11.14 -4.16 -16.24
C SER A 10 -11.42 -2.87 -15.46
N THR A 11 -10.40 -2.18 -14.98
CA THR A 11 -10.53 -0.90 -14.28
C THR A 11 -11.07 0.19 -15.20
N VAL A 12 -10.56 0.28 -16.42
CA VAL A 12 -11.02 1.27 -17.42
C VAL A 12 -12.46 0.94 -17.86
N LEU A 13 -12.76 -0.33 -18.09
CA LEU A 13 -14.11 -0.74 -18.48
C LEU A 13 -15.12 -0.45 -17.39
N VAL A 14 -14.84 -0.83 -16.15
CA VAL A 14 -15.74 -0.57 -15.01
C VAL A 14 -15.92 0.93 -14.81
N ASN A 15 -14.87 1.72 -14.89
CA ASN A 15 -14.98 3.16 -14.75
C ASN A 15 -15.82 3.80 -15.85
N ASN A 16 -15.54 3.50 -17.13
CA ASN A 16 -16.14 4.20 -18.25
C ASN A 16 -17.53 3.67 -18.63
N PHE A 17 -17.79 2.39 -18.45
CA PHE A 17 -19.07 1.78 -18.87
C PHE A 17 -20.09 1.65 -17.75
N VAL A 18 -19.66 1.65 -16.49
CA VAL A 18 -20.56 1.46 -15.35
C VAL A 18 -20.63 2.71 -14.48
N LEU A 19 -19.49 3.21 -14.01
CA LEU A 19 -19.50 4.26 -13.00
C LEU A 19 -19.82 5.64 -13.58
N VAL A 20 -19.28 5.98 -14.73
CA VAL A 20 -19.49 7.29 -15.36
C VAL A 20 -20.93 7.45 -15.87
N PRO A 21 -21.54 6.49 -16.60
CA PRO A 21 -22.90 6.65 -17.07
C PRO A 21 -23.97 6.63 -15.98
N LEU A 22 -23.66 6.04 -14.80
CA LEU A 22 -24.60 5.94 -13.68
C LEU A 22 -24.39 7.04 -12.63
N ASP A 23 -23.53 8.01 -12.87
CA ASP A 23 -23.20 9.10 -11.92
C ASP A 23 -22.69 8.57 -10.55
N LEU A 24 -22.05 7.40 -10.56
CA LEU A 24 -21.55 6.70 -9.37
C LEU A 24 -20.04 6.94 -9.14
N GLU A 25 -19.55 8.13 -9.48
CA GLU A 25 -18.11 8.45 -9.36
C GLU A 25 -17.57 8.32 -7.92
N TYR A 26 -18.43 8.51 -6.93
CA TYR A 26 -18.05 8.32 -5.52
C TYR A 26 -17.70 6.86 -5.17
N LEU A 27 -18.25 5.89 -5.92
CA LEU A 27 -17.93 4.47 -5.75
C LEU A 27 -16.65 4.04 -6.51
N ARG A 28 -16.06 4.93 -7.29
CA ARG A 28 -14.88 4.63 -8.12
C ARG A 28 -13.71 4.07 -7.29
N THR A 29 -13.44 4.68 -6.14
CA THR A 29 -12.36 4.24 -5.25
C THR A 29 -12.61 2.83 -4.71
N ILE A 30 -13.86 2.54 -4.31
CA ILE A 30 -14.26 1.23 -3.81
C ILE A 30 -14.16 0.18 -4.92
N ALA A 31 -14.63 0.50 -6.12
CA ALA A 31 -14.54 -0.39 -7.27
C ALA A 31 -13.08 -0.72 -7.63
N PHE A 32 -12.19 0.26 -7.60
CA PHE A 32 -10.76 0.04 -7.86
C PHE A 32 -10.12 -0.83 -6.80
N ILE A 33 -10.40 -0.61 -5.52
CA ILE A 33 -9.90 -1.44 -4.42
C ILE A 33 -10.37 -2.89 -4.59
N LEU A 34 -11.64 -3.09 -4.97
CA LEU A 34 -12.21 -4.42 -5.16
C LEU A 34 -11.57 -5.16 -6.35
N VAL A 35 -11.34 -4.46 -7.48
CA VAL A 35 -10.65 -5.03 -8.65
C VAL A 35 -9.21 -5.38 -8.32
N ILE A 36 -8.50 -4.51 -7.60
CA ILE A 36 -7.12 -4.77 -7.16
C ILE A 36 -7.09 -5.97 -6.22
N ALA A 37 -7.97 -6.04 -5.23
CA ALA A 37 -8.04 -7.15 -4.29
C ALA A 37 -8.32 -8.49 -4.99
N ALA A 38 -9.27 -8.52 -5.93
CA ALA A 38 -9.59 -9.71 -6.72
C ALA A 38 -8.40 -10.17 -7.57
N SER A 39 -7.70 -9.22 -8.20
CA SER A 39 -6.51 -9.51 -9.02
C SER A 39 -5.35 -10.06 -8.19
N VAL A 40 -5.15 -9.52 -6.98
CA VAL A 40 -4.12 -10.00 -6.05
C VAL A 40 -4.44 -11.42 -5.61
N GLN A 41 -5.69 -11.72 -5.24
CA GLN A 41 -6.10 -13.07 -4.87
C GLN A 41 -5.92 -14.06 -6.02
N PHE A 42 -6.25 -13.65 -7.25
CA PHE A 42 -6.02 -14.48 -8.43
C PHE A 42 -4.53 -14.78 -8.63
N THR A 43 -3.68 -13.76 -8.50
CA THR A 43 -2.21 -13.91 -8.60
C THR A 43 -1.67 -14.84 -7.51
N GLU A 44 -2.17 -14.72 -6.28
CA GLU A 44 -1.78 -15.59 -5.17
C GLU A 44 -2.12 -17.06 -5.45
N ILE A 45 -3.34 -17.33 -5.92
CA ILE A 45 -3.77 -18.68 -6.31
C ILE A 45 -2.89 -19.25 -7.43
N MET A 46 -2.55 -18.41 -8.41
CA MET A 46 -1.67 -18.80 -9.52
C MET A 46 -0.27 -19.16 -9.05
N VAL A 47 0.35 -18.30 -8.22
CA VAL A 47 1.68 -18.53 -7.63
C VAL A 47 1.67 -19.81 -6.78
N ARG A 48 0.63 -20.02 -5.99
CA ARG A 48 0.46 -21.23 -5.18
C ARG A 48 0.44 -22.50 -6.01
N ARG A 49 -0.15 -22.45 -7.22
CA ARG A 49 -0.21 -23.62 -8.13
C ARG A 49 1.06 -23.83 -8.93
N MET A 50 1.72 -22.74 -9.36
CA MET A 50 2.89 -22.80 -10.23
C MET A 50 4.18 -23.07 -9.46
N SER A 51 4.32 -22.54 -8.27
CA SER A 51 5.55 -22.67 -7.47
C SER A 51 5.23 -22.71 -5.98
N PRO A 52 4.97 -23.89 -5.41
CA PRO A 52 4.67 -24.05 -3.98
C PRO A 52 5.81 -23.59 -3.08
N LEU A 53 7.06 -23.68 -3.54
CA LEU A 53 8.22 -23.18 -2.80
C LEU A 53 8.19 -21.64 -2.68
N LEU A 54 7.86 -20.96 -3.77
CA LEU A 54 7.74 -19.50 -3.79
C LEU A 54 6.58 -19.03 -2.91
N HIS A 55 5.49 -19.79 -2.88
CA HIS A 55 4.35 -19.52 -2.02
C HIS A 55 4.69 -19.70 -0.52
N GLN A 56 5.51 -20.68 -0.15
CA GLN A 56 5.94 -20.85 1.23
C GLN A 56 6.79 -19.68 1.75
N VAL A 57 7.64 -19.10 0.88
CA VAL A 57 8.53 -18.00 1.26
C VAL A 57 7.84 -16.63 1.15
N LEU A 58 7.03 -16.42 0.12
CA LEU A 58 6.44 -15.10 -0.22
C LEU A 58 4.93 -15.03 -0.04
N GLY A 59 4.25 -16.14 0.28
CA GLY A 59 2.79 -16.24 0.25
C GLY A 59 2.05 -15.21 1.10
N ILE A 60 2.60 -14.85 2.27
CA ILE A 60 2.03 -13.80 3.14
C ILE A 60 2.37 -12.40 2.62
N TYR A 61 3.51 -12.23 1.94
CA TYR A 61 3.99 -10.93 1.48
C TYR A 61 3.38 -10.49 0.16
N ILE A 62 2.94 -11.42 -0.71
CA ILE A 62 2.35 -11.07 -2.02
C ILE A 62 1.10 -10.20 -1.87
N PRO A 63 0.08 -10.58 -1.08
CA PRO A 63 -1.07 -9.71 -0.85
C PRO A 63 -0.69 -8.39 -0.17
N LEU A 64 0.25 -8.45 0.77
CA LEU A 64 0.67 -7.29 1.54
C LEU A 64 1.38 -6.23 0.67
N ILE A 65 2.22 -6.66 -0.28
CA ILE A 65 2.91 -5.76 -1.21
C ILE A 65 1.92 -5.18 -2.22
N ALA A 66 1.04 -6.00 -2.76
CA ALA A 66 0.13 -5.60 -3.82
C ALA A 66 -1.01 -4.69 -3.33
N THR A 67 -1.46 -4.87 -2.08
CA THR A 67 -2.47 -3.99 -1.44
C THR A 67 -1.85 -2.80 -0.72
N ASN A 68 -0.55 -2.61 -0.80
CA ASN A 68 0.13 -1.52 -0.11
C ASN A 68 -0.20 -0.17 -0.77
N CYS A 69 -1.04 0.62 -0.09
CA CYS A 69 -1.45 1.95 -0.56
C CYS A 69 -0.28 2.94 -0.70
N ALA A 70 0.85 2.73 -0.02
CA ALA A 70 2.04 3.56 -0.18
C ALA A 70 2.66 3.38 -1.58
N VAL A 71 2.72 2.15 -2.09
CA VAL A 71 3.22 1.86 -3.45
C VAL A 71 2.32 2.52 -4.50
N LEU A 72 1.00 2.37 -4.34
CA LEU A 72 0.03 3.02 -5.22
C LEU A 72 0.13 4.55 -5.13
N GLY A 73 0.27 5.11 -3.92
CA GLY A 73 0.42 6.54 -3.71
C GLY A 73 1.65 7.12 -4.42
N VAL A 74 2.80 6.45 -4.33
CA VAL A 74 4.02 6.85 -5.05
C VAL A 74 3.83 6.81 -6.56
N ALA A 75 3.18 5.78 -7.09
CA ALA A 75 2.88 5.67 -8.52
C ALA A 75 1.96 6.80 -8.99
N LEU A 76 0.88 7.10 -8.26
CA LEU A 76 -0.05 8.18 -8.58
C LEU A 76 0.63 9.56 -8.53
N LEU A 77 1.46 9.83 -7.52
CA LEU A 77 2.21 11.07 -7.40
C LEU A 77 3.20 11.26 -8.55
N ASN A 78 3.85 10.18 -9.00
CA ASN A 78 4.74 10.22 -10.15
C ASN A 78 4.00 10.60 -11.45
N VAL A 79 2.82 10.04 -11.67
CA VAL A 79 1.98 10.34 -12.85
C VAL A 79 1.47 11.78 -12.79
N GLN A 80 0.98 12.22 -11.63
CA GLN A 80 0.44 13.59 -11.47
C GLN A 80 1.49 14.67 -11.66
N GLN A 81 2.74 14.43 -11.26
CA GLN A 81 3.83 15.38 -11.36
C GLN A 81 4.54 15.34 -12.73
N ALA A 82 4.10 14.47 -13.64
CA ALA A 82 4.66 14.30 -15.00
C ALA A 82 6.21 14.26 -15.04
N LYS A 83 6.80 13.58 -14.05
CA LYS A 83 8.26 13.50 -13.90
C LYS A 83 8.90 12.70 -15.03
N GLY A 84 10.06 13.14 -15.46
CA GLY A 84 10.88 12.37 -16.39
C GLY A 84 11.34 11.05 -15.75
N PHE A 85 11.73 10.08 -16.59
CA PHE A 85 12.10 8.72 -16.15
C PHE A 85 13.15 8.71 -15.01
N VAL A 86 14.21 9.52 -15.14
CA VAL A 86 15.28 9.60 -14.13
C VAL A 86 14.75 10.16 -12.81
N GLN A 87 13.94 11.21 -12.85
CA GLN A 87 13.35 11.81 -11.65
C GLN A 87 12.38 10.85 -10.96
N SER A 88 11.59 10.09 -11.72
CA SER A 88 10.68 9.07 -11.20
C SER A 88 11.43 7.94 -10.50
N LEU A 89 12.59 7.55 -11.04
CA LEU A 89 13.46 6.53 -10.45
C LEU A 89 14.00 6.97 -9.08
N PHE A 90 14.57 8.18 -9.01
CA PHE A 90 15.08 8.74 -7.74
C PHE A 90 13.96 8.96 -6.72
N PHE A 91 12.80 9.42 -7.16
CA PHE A 91 11.65 9.60 -6.29
C PHE A 91 11.15 8.27 -5.73
N GLY A 92 11.02 7.25 -6.57
CA GLY A 92 10.62 5.90 -6.16
C GLY A 92 11.62 5.28 -5.18
N PHE A 93 12.92 5.40 -5.44
CA PHE A 93 13.96 4.91 -4.56
C PHE A 93 13.96 5.64 -3.20
N GLY A 94 13.85 6.97 -3.20
CA GLY A 94 13.75 7.76 -1.98
C GLY A 94 12.52 7.41 -1.14
N ALA A 95 11.37 7.24 -1.79
CA ALA A 95 10.13 6.83 -1.14
C ALA A 95 10.25 5.42 -0.52
N ALA A 96 10.85 4.48 -1.25
CA ALA A 96 11.08 3.12 -0.75
C ALA A 96 12.04 3.10 0.46
N ALA A 97 13.14 3.86 0.40
CA ALA A 97 14.08 3.97 1.51
C ALA A 97 13.43 4.62 2.75
N GLY A 98 12.65 5.69 2.56
CA GLY A 98 11.90 6.33 3.64
C GLY A 98 10.87 5.40 4.27
N PHE A 99 10.13 4.65 3.45
CA PHE A 99 9.18 3.66 3.94
C PHE A 99 9.85 2.53 4.73
N ALA A 100 10.98 2.01 4.25
CA ALA A 100 11.76 1.00 4.96
C ALA A 100 12.25 1.51 6.32
N LEU A 101 12.74 2.74 6.39
CA LEU A 101 13.17 3.37 7.63
C LEU A 101 12.02 3.49 8.63
N VAL A 102 10.85 3.94 8.20
CA VAL A 102 9.65 4.05 9.04
C VAL A 102 9.23 2.67 9.56
N LEU A 103 9.28 1.63 8.74
CA LEU A 103 8.96 0.26 9.16
C LEU A 103 9.94 -0.25 10.23
N VAL A 104 11.25 0.01 10.09
CA VAL A 104 12.26 -0.36 11.09
C VAL A 104 12.02 0.37 12.41
N LEU A 105 11.74 1.67 12.37
CA LEU A 105 11.40 2.45 13.56
C LEU A 105 10.14 1.92 14.23
N PHE A 106 9.11 1.63 13.46
CA PHE A 106 7.86 1.06 13.99
C PHE A 106 8.08 -0.31 14.62
N ALA A 107 8.87 -1.18 14.00
CA ALA A 107 9.23 -2.48 14.56
C ALA A 107 9.99 -2.34 15.89
N ALA A 108 10.96 -1.45 15.97
CA ALA A 108 11.72 -1.18 17.20
C ALA A 108 10.84 -0.64 18.34
N ILE A 109 9.90 0.26 18.03
CA ILE A 109 8.94 0.76 19.02
C ILE A 109 8.02 -0.35 19.49
N ARG A 110 7.53 -1.19 18.56
CA ARG A 110 6.66 -2.32 18.88
C ARG A 110 7.34 -3.33 19.80
N GLU A 111 8.61 -3.65 19.55
CA GLU A 111 9.40 -4.53 20.41
C GLU A 111 9.52 -3.97 21.85
N ARG A 112 9.75 -2.68 21.99
CA ARG A 112 9.75 -2.02 23.31
C ARG A 112 8.40 -2.02 24.00
N LEU A 113 7.32 -1.87 23.25
CA LEU A 113 5.96 -1.91 23.79
C LEU A 113 5.55 -3.31 24.25
N GLU A 114 6.06 -4.38 23.63
CA GLU A 114 5.81 -5.76 24.08
C GLU A 114 6.41 -6.03 25.47
N ALA A 115 7.53 -5.37 25.80
CA ALA A 115 8.17 -5.45 27.12
C ALA A 115 7.57 -4.49 28.16
N ALA A 116 6.70 -3.57 27.77
CA ALA A 116 6.07 -2.59 28.65
C ALA A 116 4.82 -3.15 29.34
N ASP A 117 4.55 -2.65 30.55
CA ASP A 117 3.36 -3.03 31.32
C ASP A 117 2.13 -2.26 30.80
N ILE A 118 1.50 -2.80 29.75
CA ILE A 118 0.36 -2.20 29.06
C ILE A 118 -0.95 -2.77 29.65
N PRO A 119 -1.94 -1.92 29.98
CA PRO A 119 -3.26 -2.35 30.41
C PRO A 119 -3.91 -3.32 29.41
N ALA A 120 -4.57 -4.35 29.91
CA ALA A 120 -5.14 -5.44 29.09
C ALA A 120 -5.98 -4.99 27.88
N PRO A 121 -6.81 -3.92 27.94
CA PRO A 121 -7.61 -3.46 26.79
C PRO A 121 -6.79 -2.92 25.62
N PHE A 122 -5.56 -2.47 25.88
CA PHE A 122 -4.69 -1.85 24.86
C PHE A 122 -3.64 -2.81 24.31
N ARG A 123 -3.52 -4.03 24.83
CA ARG A 123 -2.54 -5.01 24.36
C ARG A 123 -2.82 -5.46 22.93
N GLY A 124 -1.75 -5.67 22.16
CA GLY A 124 -1.80 -6.23 20.81
C GLY A 124 -2.04 -5.18 19.72
N ALA A 125 -3.08 -5.36 18.94
CA ALA A 125 -3.34 -4.52 17.77
C ALA A 125 -3.68 -3.06 18.13
N ALA A 126 -4.34 -2.84 19.27
CA ALA A 126 -4.77 -1.50 19.69
C ALA A 126 -3.57 -0.57 19.92
N ILE A 127 -2.58 -0.99 20.70
CA ILE A 127 -1.40 -0.16 20.95
C ILE A 127 -0.54 0.03 19.68
N ALA A 128 -0.47 -0.98 18.81
CA ALA A 128 0.23 -0.87 17.55
C ALA A 128 -0.40 0.19 16.64
N LEU A 129 -1.73 0.23 16.55
CA LEU A 129 -2.46 1.24 15.76
C LEU A 129 -2.31 2.64 16.35
N MET A 130 -2.38 2.79 17.67
CA MET A 130 -2.15 4.07 18.34
C MET A 130 -0.73 4.59 18.08
N THR A 131 0.27 3.71 18.18
CA THR A 131 1.67 4.06 17.92
C THR A 131 1.87 4.46 16.46
N ALA A 132 1.28 3.73 15.51
CA ALA A 132 1.31 4.08 14.09
C ALA A 132 0.67 5.44 13.83
N GLY A 133 -0.46 5.75 14.48
CA GLY A 133 -1.14 7.04 14.38
C GLY A 133 -0.28 8.20 14.90
N ILE A 134 0.32 8.05 16.09
CA ILE A 134 1.22 9.06 16.68
C ILE A 134 2.44 9.27 15.79
N MET A 135 3.03 8.20 15.27
CA MET A 135 4.19 8.28 14.39
C MET A 135 3.83 8.98 13.07
N SER A 136 2.65 8.72 12.51
CA SER A 136 2.14 9.41 11.32
C SER A 136 2.00 10.92 11.55
N LEU A 137 1.46 11.34 12.70
CA LEU A 137 1.36 12.75 13.07
C LEU A 137 2.73 13.41 13.22
N ALA A 138 3.68 12.72 13.83
CA ALA A 138 5.05 13.21 13.97
C ALA A 138 5.71 13.46 12.60
N PHE A 139 5.56 12.51 11.65
CA PHE A 139 6.07 12.68 10.29
C PHE A 139 5.35 13.77 9.49
N MET A 140 4.05 13.99 9.73
CA MET A 140 3.33 15.14 9.14
C MET A 140 3.89 16.48 9.61
N GLY A 141 4.36 16.58 10.85
CA GLY A 141 5.03 17.77 11.35
C GLY A 141 6.31 18.09 10.55
N PHE A 142 7.10 17.08 10.21
CA PHE A 142 8.29 17.28 9.35
C PHE A 142 7.91 17.75 7.93
N ALA A 143 6.84 17.22 7.35
CA ALA A 143 6.37 17.65 6.04
C ALA A 143 5.94 19.12 6.02
N GLY A 144 5.39 19.64 7.13
CA GLY A 144 5.04 21.06 7.30
C GLY A 144 6.26 22.00 7.36
N MET A 145 7.38 21.53 7.91
CA MET A 145 8.60 22.33 8.00
C MET A 145 9.38 22.41 6.67
N ALA A 146 9.17 21.46 5.76
CA ALA A 146 9.85 21.39 4.47
C ALA A 146 9.17 22.25 3.36
N ARG A 147 8.05 22.89 3.66
CA ARG A 147 7.39 23.84 2.74
C ARG A 147 7.86 25.25 3.12
N PRO A 148 8.56 25.96 2.20
CA PRO A 148 8.85 27.38 2.37
C PRO A 148 7.58 28.23 2.29
#